data_4d67955ccaa29763ba67337f20deb93c
#
_entry.id   4d67955ccaa29763ba67337f20deb93c
#
_cell.length_a   1.000
_cell.length_b   1.000
_cell.length_c   1.000
_cell.angle_alpha   90.00
_cell.angle_beta   90.00
_cell.angle_gamma   90.00
#
_symmetry.space_group_name_H-M   'P 1'
#
loop_
_entity.id
_entity.type
_entity.pdbx_description
1 polymer ?
#
loop_
_entity_poly.entity_id
_entity_poly.type
_entity_poly.pdbx_seq_one_letter_code
_entity_poly.pdbx_strand_id
1 'polypeptide(L)' 'MITTINEKTYEFRGLGTDEKPIESVGNGSVFIEIDTGKVFIFDEQNKVWKEL' A
#
# COMPACT_ATOMS: atom_id res chain seq x y z
N MET A 1 -15.19 -8.72 5.10
CA MET A 1 -14.47 -9.11 6.31
C MET A 1 -13.69 -7.94 6.88
N ILE A 2 -13.65 -7.83 8.19
CA ILE A 2 -12.89 -6.78 8.85
C ILE A 2 -11.52 -7.32 9.23
N THR A 3 -10.47 -6.64 8.80
CA THR A 3 -9.10 -7.04 9.10
C THR A 3 -8.55 -6.18 10.23
N THR A 4 -8.02 -6.84 11.27
CA THR A 4 -7.40 -6.13 12.37
C THR A 4 -6.02 -5.64 11.94
N ILE A 5 -5.73 -4.38 12.24
CA ILE A 5 -4.44 -3.79 11.90
C ILE A 5 -3.45 -4.12 13.00
N ASN A 6 -2.49 -4.99 12.69
CA ASN A 6 -1.45 -5.39 13.64
C ASN A 6 -0.11 -4.75 13.35
N GLU A 7 0.05 -4.24 12.13
CA GLU A 7 1.29 -3.61 11.68
C GLU A 7 1.08 -2.11 11.62
N LYS A 8 2.18 -1.37 11.66
CA LYS A 8 2.10 0.06 11.42
C LYS A 8 1.64 0.33 10.00
N THR A 9 0.82 1.35 9.84
CA THR A 9 0.48 1.84 8.50
C THR A 9 1.54 2.84 8.06
N TYR A 10 1.83 2.84 6.75
CA TYR A 10 2.83 3.70 6.17
C TYR A 10 2.25 4.48 5.02
N GLU A 11 2.86 5.61 4.74
CA GLU A 11 2.59 6.37 3.54
C GLU A 11 3.87 6.36 2.72
N PHE A 12 3.85 5.65 1.61
CA PHE A 12 5.02 5.53 0.73
C PHE A 12 4.89 6.49 -0.44
N ARG A 13 6.02 6.92 -0.96
CA ARG A 13 6.08 7.70 -2.18
C ARG A 13 7.18 7.11 -3.05
N GLY A 14 6.86 6.91 -4.33
CA GLY A 14 7.83 6.34 -5.26
C GLY A 14 7.36 6.48 -6.68
N LEU A 15 7.99 5.71 -7.56
CA LEU A 15 7.68 5.73 -8.99
C LEU A 15 6.80 4.56 -9.37
N GLY A 16 6.12 4.68 -10.50
CA GLY A 16 5.28 3.59 -10.99
C GLY A 16 6.05 2.32 -11.28
N THR A 17 7.35 2.44 -11.54
CA THR A 17 8.21 1.28 -11.81
C THR A 17 8.78 0.67 -10.53
N ASP A 18 8.60 1.32 -9.39
CA ASP A 18 9.13 0.80 -8.13
C ASP A 18 8.29 -0.38 -7.65
N GLU A 19 8.98 -1.36 -7.09
CA GLU A 19 8.31 -2.50 -6.50
C GLU A 19 7.72 -2.09 -5.15
N LYS A 20 6.42 -2.27 -4.99
CA LYS A 20 5.73 -1.87 -3.77
C LYS A 20 5.93 -2.92 -2.69
N PRO A 21 6.26 -2.52 -1.44
CA PRO A 21 6.49 -3.48 -0.36
C PRO A 21 5.18 -4.18 0.03
N ILE A 22 5.28 -5.46 0.37
CA ILE A 22 4.13 -6.24 0.82
C ILE A 22 4.39 -6.92 2.16
N GLU A 23 5.62 -6.81 2.70
CA GLU A 23 5.97 -7.42 3.98
C GLU A 23 6.03 -6.33 5.05
N SER A 24 5.50 -6.64 6.23
CA SER A 24 5.50 -5.72 7.37
C SER A 24 4.80 -4.40 7.08
N VAL A 25 3.79 -4.44 6.21
CA VAL A 25 3.02 -3.26 5.84
C VAL A 25 1.62 -3.43 6.39
N GLY A 26 1.17 -2.46 7.15
CA GLY A 26 -0.14 -2.52 7.79
C GLY A 26 -1.27 -2.33 6.79
N ASN A 27 -2.42 -2.90 7.14
CA ASN A 27 -3.62 -2.78 6.33
C ASN A 27 -4.03 -1.30 6.23
N GLY A 28 -4.30 -0.85 5.01
CA GLY A 28 -4.67 0.55 4.79
C GLY A 28 -3.50 1.47 4.52
N SER A 29 -2.27 0.94 4.45
CA SER A 29 -1.12 1.75 4.06
C SER A 29 -1.31 2.29 2.64
N VAL A 30 -0.67 3.41 2.34
CA VAL A 30 -0.88 4.13 1.09
C VAL A 30 0.44 4.22 0.34
N PHE A 31 0.38 4.06 -0.99
CA PHE A 31 1.51 4.26 -1.87
C PHE A 31 1.12 5.28 -2.94
N ILE A 32 1.91 6.34 -3.04
CA ILE A 32 1.66 7.41 -4.02
C ILE A 32 2.74 7.31 -5.10
N GLU A 33 2.31 7.10 -6.34
CA GLU A 33 3.24 7.09 -7.49
C GLU A 33 3.39 8.52 -7.97
N ILE A 34 4.57 9.07 -7.75
CA ILE A 34 4.83 10.49 -8.02
C ILE A 34 4.79 10.77 -9.52
N ASP A 35 5.32 9.85 -10.34
CA ASP A 35 5.41 10.05 -11.79
C ASP A 35 4.07 9.92 -12.50
N THR A 36 3.19 9.06 -12.00
CA THR A 36 1.90 8.82 -12.65
C THR A 36 0.75 9.55 -11.97
N GLY A 37 0.94 9.95 -10.72
CA GLY A 37 -0.12 10.56 -9.92
C GLY A 37 -1.12 9.56 -9.37
N LYS A 38 -0.85 8.27 -9.47
CA LYS A 38 -1.76 7.25 -8.97
C LYS A 38 -1.54 7.00 -7.49
N VAL A 39 -2.63 6.66 -6.80
CA VAL A 39 -2.61 6.38 -5.37
C VAL A 39 -3.15 4.97 -5.15
N PHE A 40 -2.47 4.21 -4.30
CA PHE A 40 -2.84 2.83 -4.01
C PHE A 40 -3.03 2.66 -2.52
N ILE A 41 -3.91 1.73 -2.14
CA ILE A 41 -4.10 1.35 -0.75
C ILE A 41 -3.77 -0.13 -0.60
N PHE A 42 -3.15 -0.49 0.53
CA PHE A 42 -2.69 -1.86 0.75
C PHE A 42 -3.79 -2.70 1.38
N ASP A 43 -4.03 -3.86 0.79
CA ASP A 43 -4.91 -4.90 1.33
C ASP A 43 -4.03 -5.96 1.96
N GLU A 44 -3.88 -5.89 3.28
CA GLU A 44 -2.99 -6.80 4.01
C GLU A 44 -3.44 -8.24 3.93
N GLN A 45 -4.75 -8.46 3.92
CA GLN A 45 -5.29 -9.81 3.90
C GLN A 45 -4.87 -10.56 2.65
N ASN A 46 -4.92 -9.91 1.50
CA ASN A 46 -4.55 -10.51 0.23
C ASN A 46 -3.15 -10.13 -0.22
N LYS A 47 -2.49 -9.27 0.53
CA LYS A 47 -1.13 -8.77 0.24
C LYS A 47 -1.02 -8.18 -1.15
N VAL A 48 -2.00 -7.34 -1.48
CA VAL A 48 -2.03 -6.66 -2.78
C VAL A 48 -2.31 -5.19 -2.59
N TRP A 49 -1.84 -4.39 -3.54
CA TRP A 49 -2.11 -2.96 -3.59
C TRP A 49 -3.26 -2.72 -4.56
N LYS A 50 -4.26 -1.99 -4.09
CA LYS A 50 -5.43 -1.64 -4.90
C LYS A 50 -5.35 -0.17 -5.28
N GLU A 51 -5.56 0.12 -6.54
CA GLU A 51 -5.58 1.51 -7.01
C GLU A 51 -6.88 2.19 -6.56
N LEU A 52 -6.73 3.39 -6.05
CA LEU A 52 -7.89 4.20 -5.65
C LEU A 52 -8.48 4.95 -6.82
#